data_ad9c3e5cc0aec7f34c95cd72eb0a562b
#
_entry.id   ad9c3e5cc0aec7f34c95cd72eb0a562b
#
_cell.length_a   1.000
_cell.length_b   1.000
_cell.length_c   1.000
_cell.angle_alpha   90.00
_cell.angle_beta   90.00
_cell.angle_gamma   90.00
#
_symmetry.space_group_name_H-M   'P 1'
#
loop_
_entity.id
_entity.type
_entity.pdbx_description
1 polymer ?
#
loop_
_entity_poly.entity_id
_entity_poly.type
_entity_poly.pdbx_seq_one_letter_code
_entity_poly.pdbx_strand_id
1 'polypeptide(L)'
;MFITFEGPDGSGKTTQIRLLAEWLREQGHEVVLTREPGGTEIGDQIRTVLHDPYNTAMDARTEILLYSASRAQHVAQLIRPSLAAGKIIISDRYADSTLAYQGYGRGLDLEVLRAVTSFATGGLTPALTVYLNITPEEGKQGTERWAVIDAARSVEEVQAEIRTVVQARLGKETRFLSLRL
;
A
#
# COMPACT_ATOMS: atom_id res chain seq x y z
N MET A 1 -1.25 -12.50 -3.97
CA MET A 1 -1.34 -11.73 -2.71
C MET A 1 -1.04 -10.25 -2.93
N PHE A 2 -1.77 -9.32 -2.28
CA PHE A 2 -1.52 -7.88 -2.35
C PHE A 2 -1.06 -7.33 -1.00
N ILE A 3 0.15 -6.74 -0.97
CA ILE A 3 0.81 -6.17 0.21
C ILE A 3 1.00 -4.68 -0.02
N THR A 4 0.72 -3.86 0.99
CA THR A 4 1.01 -2.43 0.97
C THR A 4 1.96 -2.05 2.09
N PHE A 5 2.78 -1.05 1.85
CA PHE A 5 3.65 -0.43 2.84
C PHE A 5 3.16 0.98 3.13
N GLU A 6 2.97 1.28 4.39
CA GLU A 6 2.57 2.59 4.89
C GLU A 6 3.56 3.08 5.95
N GLY A 7 3.56 4.37 6.21
CA GLY A 7 4.45 4.99 7.20
C GLY A 7 4.96 6.35 6.72
N PRO A 8 5.55 7.15 7.62
CA PRO A 8 6.07 8.48 7.29
C PRO A 8 7.21 8.43 6.27
N ASP A 9 7.51 9.57 5.66
CA ASP A 9 8.67 9.67 4.79
C ASP A 9 9.95 9.48 5.61
N GLY A 10 10.93 8.78 5.02
CA GLY A 10 12.16 8.42 5.73
C GLY A 10 12.06 7.18 6.64
N SER A 11 10.89 6.53 6.79
CA SER A 11 10.76 5.32 7.63
C SER A 11 11.39 4.05 7.04
N GLY A 12 12.09 4.14 5.92
CA GLY A 12 12.77 2.99 5.31
C GLY A 12 11.89 2.13 4.39
N LYS A 13 10.66 2.55 4.05
CA LYS A 13 9.74 1.79 3.16
C LYS A 13 10.42 1.26 1.92
N THR A 14 11.05 2.13 1.14
CA THR A 14 11.68 1.76 -0.14
C THR A 14 12.75 0.67 0.04
N THR A 15 13.56 0.76 1.10
CA THR A 15 14.57 -0.25 1.43
C THR A 15 13.91 -1.59 1.76
N GLN A 16 12.92 -1.58 2.64
CA GLN A 16 12.24 -2.80 3.09
C GLN A 16 11.43 -3.46 1.97
N ILE A 17 10.78 -2.67 1.11
CA ILE A 17 10.06 -3.14 -0.08
C ILE A 17 11.02 -3.89 -1.02
N ARG A 18 12.19 -3.32 -1.32
CA ARG A 18 13.19 -3.94 -2.19
C ARG A 18 13.70 -5.26 -1.60
N LEU A 19 14.09 -5.26 -0.35
CA LEU A 19 14.59 -6.46 0.34
C LEU A 19 13.52 -7.57 0.43
N LEU A 20 12.26 -7.21 0.68
CA LEU A 20 11.16 -8.17 0.68
C LEU A 20 10.93 -8.76 -0.70
N ALA A 21 10.96 -7.93 -1.75
CA ALA A 21 10.76 -8.39 -3.12
C ALA A 21 11.88 -9.34 -3.58
N GLU A 22 13.13 -9.05 -3.24
CA GLU A 22 14.28 -9.92 -3.52
C GLU A 22 14.09 -11.28 -2.83
N TRP A 23 13.80 -11.26 -1.54
CA TRP A 23 13.58 -12.49 -0.78
C TRP A 23 12.41 -13.33 -1.32
N LEU A 24 11.28 -12.71 -1.68
CA LEU A 24 10.13 -13.44 -2.26
C LEU A 24 10.46 -14.06 -3.62
N ARG A 25 11.26 -13.38 -4.45
CA ARG A 25 11.73 -13.91 -5.73
C ARG A 25 12.66 -15.11 -5.54
N GLU A 26 13.53 -15.08 -4.53
CA GLU A 26 14.38 -16.21 -4.14
C GLU A 26 13.55 -17.43 -3.69
N GLN A 27 12.36 -17.20 -3.14
CA GLN A 27 11.38 -18.25 -2.79
C GLN A 27 10.54 -18.72 -3.99
N GLY A 28 10.83 -18.23 -5.21
CA GLY A 28 10.15 -18.63 -6.44
C GLY A 28 8.85 -17.88 -6.75
N HIS A 29 8.54 -16.78 -6.04
CA HIS A 29 7.36 -15.99 -6.33
C HIS A 29 7.60 -14.94 -7.43
N GLU A 30 6.61 -14.74 -8.30
CA GLU A 30 6.58 -13.58 -9.19
C GLU A 30 6.12 -12.34 -8.40
N VAL A 31 6.99 -11.30 -8.35
CA VAL A 31 6.73 -10.09 -7.57
C VAL A 31 6.67 -8.86 -8.46
N VAL A 32 5.57 -8.13 -8.35
CA VAL A 32 5.36 -6.81 -8.98
C VAL A 32 5.54 -5.74 -7.93
N LEU A 33 6.48 -4.82 -8.15
CA LEU A 33 6.69 -3.63 -7.33
C LEU A 33 5.95 -2.45 -7.96
N THR A 34 5.26 -1.68 -7.14
CA THR A 34 4.52 -0.51 -7.59
C THR A 34 4.41 0.55 -6.47
N ARG A 35 3.77 1.68 -6.76
CA ARG A 35 3.60 2.78 -5.81
C ARG A 35 2.35 3.60 -6.11
N GLU A 36 1.86 4.32 -5.13
CA GLU A 36 0.83 5.34 -5.30
C GLU A 36 1.29 6.73 -4.80
N PRO A 37 0.84 7.83 -5.44
CA PRO A 37 0.14 7.85 -6.73
C PRO A 37 1.07 7.43 -7.88
N GLY A 38 0.49 6.85 -8.95
CA GLY A 38 1.23 6.41 -10.12
C GLY A 38 1.12 4.91 -10.39
N GLY A 39 2.20 4.32 -10.91
CA GLY A 39 2.29 2.89 -11.23
C GLY A 39 1.66 2.49 -12.57
N THR A 40 1.12 3.44 -13.31
CA THR A 40 0.64 3.30 -14.69
C THR A 40 0.92 4.60 -15.44
N GLU A 41 0.96 4.58 -16.76
CA GLU A 41 1.24 5.78 -17.56
C GLU A 41 0.28 6.93 -17.22
N ILE A 42 -1.03 6.67 -17.19
CA ILE A 42 -2.04 7.67 -16.80
C ILE A 42 -1.86 8.07 -15.33
N GLY A 43 -1.61 7.12 -14.44
CA GLY A 43 -1.38 7.39 -13.03
C GLY A 43 -0.14 8.24 -12.78
N ASP A 44 0.92 8.05 -13.55
CA ASP A 44 2.16 8.84 -13.46
C ASP A 44 1.97 10.28 -14.01
N GLN A 45 1.12 10.48 -15.03
CA GLN A 45 0.71 11.82 -15.47
C GLN A 45 -0.06 12.56 -14.36
N ILE A 46 -1.00 11.87 -13.69
CA ILE A 46 -1.72 12.43 -12.55
C ILE A 46 -0.76 12.74 -11.40
N ARG A 47 0.22 11.86 -11.13
CA ARG A 47 1.26 12.10 -10.12
C ARG A 47 2.04 13.38 -10.41
N THR A 48 2.34 13.67 -11.68
CA THR A 48 3.03 14.91 -12.06
C THR A 48 2.22 16.14 -11.63
N VAL A 49 0.90 16.15 -11.83
CA VAL A 49 0.02 17.24 -11.38
C VAL A 49 0.00 17.35 -9.86
N LEU A 50 -0.12 16.21 -9.15
CA LEU A 50 -0.21 16.17 -7.69
C LEU A 50 1.08 16.65 -7.00
N HIS A 51 2.23 16.40 -7.60
CA HIS A 51 3.55 16.70 -7.02
C HIS A 51 4.21 17.92 -7.63
N ASP A 52 3.52 18.67 -8.50
CA ASP A 52 4.02 19.93 -9.03
C ASP A 52 4.03 21.00 -7.92
N PRO A 53 5.20 21.50 -7.53
CA PRO A 53 5.31 22.48 -6.45
C PRO A 53 4.64 23.84 -6.77
N TYR A 54 4.30 24.09 -8.03
CA TYR A 54 3.58 25.30 -8.44
C TYR A 54 2.07 25.18 -8.27
N ASN A 55 1.51 23.98 -8.08
CA ASN A 55 0.07 23.76 -7.87
C ASN A 55 -0.37 24.04 -6.42
N THR A 56 0.10 25.15 -5.84
CA THR A 56 -0.17 25.54 -4.44
C THR A 56 -1.64 25.86 -4.15
N ALA A 57 -2.40 26.23 -5.17
CA ALA A 57 -3.82 26.57 -5.06
C ALA A 57 -4.75 25.32 -5.19
N MET A 58 -4.20 24.10 -5.20
CA MET A 58 -5.00 22.90 -5.34
C MET A 58 -5.98 22.72 -4.17
N ASP A 59 -7.29 22.72 -4.48
CA ASP A 59 -8.35 22.46 -3.49
C ASP A 59 -8.25 21.01 -2.97
N ALA A 60 -8.56 20.80 -1.70
CA ALA A 60 -8.46 19.47 -1.08
C ALA A 60 -9.34 18.41 -1.77
N ARG A 61 -10.50 18.80 -2.32
CA ARG A 61 -11.37 17.89 -3.09
C ARG A 61 -10.75 17.55 -4.45
N THR A 62 -10.09 18.51 -5.10
CA THR A 62 -9.33 18.23 -6.33
C THR A 62 -8.21 17.25 -6.06
N GLU A 63 -7.46 17.45 -4.99
CA GLU A 63 -6.37 16.57 -4.57
C GLU A 63 -6.85 15.12 -4.38
N ILE A 64 -7.91 14.89 -3.59
CA ILE A 64 -8.43 13.53 -3.36
C ILE A 64 -9.01 12.89 -4.63
N LEU A 65 -9.64 13.65 -5.50
CA LEU A 65 -10.16 13.13 -6.76
C LEU A 65 -9.03 12.70 -7.70
N LEU A 66 -7.93 13.44 -7.75
CA LEU A 66 -6.74 13.07 -8.52
C LEU A 66 -6.07 11.81 -7.95
N TYR A 67 -5.89 11.71 -6.62
CA TYR A 67 -5.41 10.48 -5.99
C TYR A 67 -6.30 9.28 -6.32
N SER A 68 -7.61 9.48 -6.26
CA SER A 68 -8.59 8.42 -6.54
C SER A 68 -8.62 8.01 -8.01
N ALA A 69 -8.47 8.96 -8.94
CA ALA A 69 -8.36 8.67 -10.37
C ALA A 69 -7.09 7.86 -10.70
N SER A 70 -5.94 8.26 -10.15
CA SER A 70 -4.68 7.51 -10.28
C SER A 70 -4.83 6.09 -9.72
N ARG A 71 -5.45 5.93 -8.55
CA ARG A 71 -5.71 4.63 -7.91
C ARG A 71 -6.65 3.76 -8.71
N ALA A 72 -7.74 4.30 -9.25
CA ALA A 72 -8.67 3.54 -10.07
C ALA A 72 -7.99 2.94 -11.30
N GLN A 73 -7.16 3.74 -11.99
CA GLN A 73 -6.36 3.27 -13.12
C GLN A 73 -5.34 2.20 -12.69
N HIS A 74 -4.66 2.42 -11.58
CA HIS A 74 -3.67 1.50 -11.00
C HIS A 74 -4.29 0.14 -10.66
N VAL A 75 -5.44 0.13 -10.01
CA VAL A 75 -6.17 -1.11 -9.66
C VAL A 75 -6.62 -1.86 -10.91
N ALA A 76 -7.21 -1.15 -11.87
CA ALA A 76 -7.76 -1.76 -13.08
C ALA A 76 -6.69 -2.31 -14.02
N GLN A 77 -5.62 -1.55 -14.24
CA GLN A 77 -4.61 -1.85 -15.25
C GLN A 77 -3.47 -2.74 -14.74
N LEU A 78 -3.10 -2.64 -13.45
CA LEU A 78 -1.94 -3.32 -12.91
C LEU A 78 -2.30 -4.31 -11.81
N ILE A 79 -3.00 -3.88 -10.74
CA ILE A 79 -3.12 -4.71 -9.54
C ILE A 79 -4.01 -5.91 -9.82
N ARG A 80 -5.25 -5.71 -10.30
CA ARG A 80 -6.20 -6.82 -10.56
C ARG A 80 -5.67 -7.83 -11.56
N PRO A 81 -5.11 -7.44 -12.73
CA PRO A 81 -4.53 -8.40 -13.67
C PRO A 81 -3.35 -9.19 -13.09
N SER A 82 -2.48 -8.54 -12.30
CA SER A 82 -1.35 -9.20 -11.66
C SER A 82 -1.81 -10.19 -10.58
N LEU A 83 -2.84 -9.85 -9.80
CA LEU A 83 -3.45 -10.77 -8.82
C LEU A 83 -4.10 -11.98 -9.52
N ALA A 84 -4.80 -11.75 -10.62
CA ALA A 84 -5.41 -12.81 -11.42
C ALA A 84 -4.35 -13.76 -12.02
N ALA A 85 -3.15 -13.24 -12.32
CA ALA A 85 -1.99 -14.04 -12.74
C ALA A 85 -1.24 -14.72 -11.59
N GLY A 86 -1.76 -14.68 -10.34
CA GLY A 86 -1.15 -15.32 -9.18
C GLY A 86 0.08 -14.62 -8.62
N LYS A 87 0.39 -13.40 -9.08
CA LYS A 87 1.59 -12.65 -8.64
C LYS A 87 1.40 -12.05 -7.24
N ILE A 88 2.51 -11.82 -6.56
CA ILE A 88 2.55 -10.99 -5.35
C ILE A 88 2.79 -9.55 -5.77
N ILE A 89 1.92 -8.63 -5.31
CA ILE A 89 2.08 -7.20 -5.54
C ILE A 89 2.50 -6.54 -4.24
N ILE A 90 3.53 -5.70 -4.32
CA ILE A 90 3.98 -4.85 -3.21
C ILE A 90 3.87 -3.40 -3.66
N SER A 91 3.02 -2.62 -2.98
CA SER A 91 2.82 -1.19 -3.26
C SER A 91 3.41 -0.32 -2.15
N ASP A 92 4.20 0.67 -2.54
CA ASP A 92 4.56 1.79 -1.64
C ASP A 92 3.38 2.75 -1.61
N ARG A 93 2.62 2.71 -0.52
CA ARG A 93 1.34 3.37 -0.26
C ARG A 93 0.16 2.79 -1.04
N TYR A 94 -1.03 3.03 -0.49
CA TYR A 94 -2.32 2.72 -1.08
C TYR A 94 -3.43 3.57 -0.40
N ALA A 95 -4.62 3.01 -0.31
CA ALA A 95 -5.83 3.68 0.17
C ALA A 95 -5.74 4.22 1.61
N ASP A 96 -4.94 3.60 2.47
CA ASP A 96 -4.79 3.98 3.88
C ASP A 96 -4.10 5.35 4.04
N SER A 97 -3.15 5.68 3.15
CA SER A 97 -2.53 7.01 3.09
C SER A 97 -3.57 8.14 2.90
N THR A 98 -4.63 7.89 2.13
CA THR A 98 -5.70 8.87 1.87
C THR A 98 -6.42 9.28 3.16
N LEU A 99 -6.76 8.32 4.01
CA LEU A 99 -7.43 8.63 5.28
C LEU A 99 -6.54 9.46 6.20
N ALA A 100 -5.23 9.16 6.21
CA ALA A 100 -4.26 9.90 7.02
C ALA A 100 -4.05 11.33 6.51
N TYR A 101 -3.72 11.49 5.23
CA TYR A 101 -3.33 12.79 4.67
C TYR A 101 -4.51 13.69 4.33
N GLN A 102 -5.53 13.18 3.62
CA GLN A 102 -6.68 13.98 3.21
C GLN A 102 -7.76 14.04 4.30
N GLY A 103 -7.92 12.98 5.10
CA GLY A 103 -8.85 12.99 6.22
C GLY A 103 -8.32 13.82 7.38
N TYR A 104 -7.38 13.29 8.13
CA TYR A 104 -6.85 13.96 9.31
C TYR A 104 -5.99 15.18 8.98
N GLY A 105 -5.21 15.15 7.88
CA GLY A 105 -4.33 16.25 7.50
C GLY A 105 -5.05 17.44 6.85
N ARG A 106 -6.06 17.19 5.99
CA ARG A 106 -6.82 18.25 5.30
C ARG A 106 -8.22 18.48 5.90
N GLY A 107 -8.64 17.67 6.87
CA GLY A 107 -9.94 17.82 7.53
C GLY A 107 -11.15 17.42 6.68
N LEU A 108 -10.96 16.60 5.64
CA LEU A 108 -12.07 16.11 4.83
C LEU A 108 -12.87 15.03 5.57
N ASP A 109 -14.17 14.97 5.29
CA ASP A 109 -15.08 13.98 5.87
C ASP A 109 -14.63 12.55 5.55
N LEU A 110 -14.46 11.74 6.60
CA LEU A 110 -13.92 10.38 6.50
C LEU A 110 -14.90 9.42 5.79
N GLU A 111 -16.22 9.65 5.88
CA GLU A 111 -17.22 8.81 5.19
C GLU A 111 -17.18 9.07 3.69
N VAL A 112 -17.09 10.34 3.28
CA VAL A 112 -16.90 10.72 1.88
C VAL A 112 -15.60 10.13 1.34
N LEU A 113 -14.50 10.23 2.08
CA LEU A 113 -13.22 9.65 1.67
C LEU A 113 -13.28 8.14 1.52
N ARG A 114 -13.95 7.43 2.42
CA ARG A 114 -14.16 5.98 2.32
C ARG A 114 -14.99 5.62 1.09
N ALA A 115 -16.06 6.36 0.81
CA ALA A 115 -16.93 6.14 -0.35
C ALA A 115 -16.14 6.32 -1.66
N VAL A 116 -15.42 7.45 -1.81
CA VAL A 116 -14.59 7.76 -2.99
C VAL A 116 -13.48 6.72 -3.15
N THR A 117 -12.82 6.34 -2.07
CA THR A 117 -11.76 5.31 -2.08
C THR A 117 -12.32 3.94 -2.45
N SER A 118 -13.46 3.54 -1.89
CA SER A 118 -14.11 2.27 -2.22
C SER A 118 -14.52 2.22 -3.69
N PHE A 119 -15.07 3.30 -4.22
CA PHE A 119 -15.36 3.41 -5.65
C PHE A 119 -14.09 3.26 -6.51
N ALA A 120 -13.04 4.01 -6.19
CA ALA A 120 -11.78 3.98 -6.95
C ALA A 120 -11.09 2.61 -6.92
N THR A 121 -11.14 1.90 -5.79
CA THR A 121 -10.54 0.57 -5.67
C THR A 121 -11.44 -0.56 -6.19
N GLY A 122 -12.73 -0.29 -6.42
CA GLY A 122 -13.74 -1.32 -6.66
C GLY A 122 -13.80 -2.31 -5.49
N GLY A 123 -13.64 -1.81 -4.24
CA GLY A 123 -13.63 -2.59 -3.02
C GLY A 123 -12.35 -3.42 -2.77
N LEU A 124 -11.32 -3.29 -3.61
CA LEU A 124 -10.07 -4.04 -3.41
C LEU A 124 -9.33 -3.53 -2.17
N THR A 125 -9.05 -4.43 -1.24
CA THR A 125 -8.25 -4.17 -0.03
C THR A 125 -6.99 -5.03 -0.04
N PRO A 126 -5.87 -4.55 0.55
CA PRO A 126 -4.67 -5.35 0.72
C PRO A 126 -4.93 -6.56 1.65
N ALA A 127 -4.28 -7.69 1.34
CA ALA A 127 -4.24 -8.84 2.24
C ALA A 127 -3.36 -8.56 3.48
N LEU A 128 -2.36 -7.68 3.30
CA LEU A 128 -1.46 -7.24 4.37
C LEU A 128 -1.07 -5.78 4.14
N THR A 129 -1.18 -4.95 5.18
CA THR A 129 -0.59 -3.61 5.25
C THR A 129 0.52 -3.63 6.29
N VAL A 130 1.76 -3.40 5.86
CA VAL A 130 2.93 -3.22 6.71
C VAL A 130 3.05 -1.73 7.03
N TYR A 131 2.86 -1.37 8.28
CA TYR A 131 3.05 0.00 8.76
C TYR A 131 4.40 0.13 9.46
N LEU A 132 5.31 0.90 8.87
CA LEU A 132 6.61 1.21 9.45
C LEU A 132 6.48 2.41 10.38
N ASN A 133 6.46 2.13 11.68
CA ASN A 133 6.35 3.14 12.73
C ASN A 133 7.73 3.55 13.23
N ILE A 134 8.02 4.85 13.23
CA ILE A 134 9.27 5.42 13.80
C ILE A 134 9.09 5.96 15.22
N THR A 135 7.86 6.01 15.74
CA THR A 135 7.57 6.40 17.13
C THR A 135 6.87 5.25 17.83
N PRO A 136 7.49 4.62 18.85
CA PRO A 136 6.97 3.39 19.50
C PRO A 136 5.60 3.54 20.17
N GLU A 137 5.17 4.76 20.48
CA GLU A 137 4.02 5.01 21.38
C GLU A 137 2.64 4.94 20.71
N GLU A 138 2.53 4.87 19.38
CA GLU A 138 1.25 4.90 18.66
C GLU A 138 0.93 3.65 17.83
N GLY A 139 1.50 2.52 18.15
CA GLY A 139 1.17 1.24 17.52
C GLY A 139 -0.28 0.82 17.82
N LYS A 140 -1.27 1.44 17.18
CA LYS A 140 -2.66 0.97 17.25
C LYS A 140 -2.75 -0.41 16.66
N GLN A 141 -3.27 -1.35 17.45
CA GLN A 141 -3.69 -2.66 17.01
C GLN A 141 -4.68 -2.48 15.85
N GLY A 142 -4.19 -2.65 14.63
CA GLY A 142 -5.01 -2.64 13.43
C GLY A 142 -5.85 -3.90 13.34
N THR A 143 -6.76 -3.91 12.38
CA THR A 143 -7.49 -5.11 11.96
C THR A 143 -6.50 -6.22 11.56
N GLU A 144 -6.96 -7.46 11.40
CA GLU A 144 -6.09 -8.61 11.03
C GLU A 144 -5.16 -8.38 9.82
N ARG A 145 -5.45 -7.40 8.95
CA ARG A 145 -4.63 -7.06 7.79
C ARG A 145 -3.43 -6.15 8.08
N TRP A 146 -3.30 -5.58 9.29
CA TRP A 146 -2.22 -4.67 9.65
C TRP A 146 -1.10 -5.39 10.39
N ALA A 147 0.15 -5.10 10.01
CA ALA A 147 1.34 -5.40 10.77
C ALA A 147 2.07 -4.08 11.08
N VAL A 148 2.09 -3.70 12.33
CA VAL A 148 2.81 -2.51 12.79
C VAL A 148 4.22 -2.95 13.18
N ILE A 149 5.21 -2.41 12.48
CA ILE A 149 6.63 -2.77 12.63
C ILE A 149 7.38 -1.56 13.18
N ASP A 150 8.12 -1.75 14.26
CA ASP A 150 9.04 -0.75 14.80
C ASP A 150 10.21 -0.55 13.84
N ALA A 151 10.21 0.59 13.13
CA ALA A 151 11.19 0.95 12.14
C ALA A 151 12.42 1.70 12.72
N ALA A 152 12.47 1.92 14.03
CA ALA A 152 13.64 2.52 14.70
C ALA A 152 14.80 1.52 14.89
N ARG A 153 14.57 0.23 14.65
CA ARG A 153 15.56 -0.85 14.72
C ARG A 153 16.43 -0.91 13.46
N SER A 154 17.42 -1.82 13.46
CA SER A 154 18.25 -2.04 12.27
C SER A 154 17.43 -2.51 11.07
N VAL A 155 17.94 -2.26 9.86
CA VAL A 155 17.30 -2.67 8.60
C VAL A 155 17.05 -4.18 8.59
N GLU A 156 17.98 -4.95 9.09
CA GLU A 156 17.95 -6.42 9.14
C GLU A 156 16.87 -6.93 10.09
N GLU A 157 16.76 -6.35 11.28
CA GLU A 157 15.73 -6.73 12.28
C GLU A 157 14.33 -6.41 11.77
N VAL A 158 14.13 -5.20 11.21
CA VAL A 158 12.87 -4.81 10.57
C VAL A 158 12.51 -5.77 9.44
N GLN A 159 13.47 -6.09 8.58
CA GLN A 159 13.24 -7.02 7.47
C GLN A 159 12.91 -8.44 7.95
N ALA A 160 13.56 -8.94 9.00
CA ALA A 160 13.28 -10.26 9.55
C ALA A 160 11.83 -10.37 10.07
N GLU A 161 11.35 -9.34 10.76
CA GLU A 161 9.96 -9.28 11.23
C GLU A 161 8.97 -9.20 10.07
N ILE A 162 9.22 -8.37 9.05
CA ILE A 162 8.39 -8.27 7.85
C ILE A 162 8.28 -9.64 7.17
N ARG A 163 9.39 -10.36 6.97
CA ARG A 163 9.39 -11.71 6.37
C ARG A 163 8.53 -12.67 7.17
N THR A 164 8.64 -12.66 8.50
CA THR A 164 7.85 -13.51 9.39
C THR A 164 6.35 -13.28 9.20
N VAL A 165 5.91 -12.02 9.18
CA VAL A 165 4.50 -11.66 9.00
C VAL A 165 4.00 -12.06 7.60
N VAL A 166 4.78 -11.80 6.56
CA VAL A 166 4.43 -12.14 5.17
C VAL A 166 4.33 -13.66 5.00
N GLN A 167 5.28 -14.42 5.55
CA GLN A 167 5.28 -15.88 5.47
C GLN A 167 4.05 -16.50 6.17
N ALA A 168 3.69 -15.97 7.34
CA ALA A 168 2.47 -16.39 8.04
C ALA A 168 1.20 -16.12 7.22
N ARG A 169 1.17 -15.03 6.46
CA ARG A 169 0.04 -14.67 5.60
C ARG A 169 -0.05 -15.57 4.37
N LEU A 170 1.07 -15.84 3.72
CA LEU A 170 1.15 -16.77 2.57
C LEU A 170 0.68 -18.18 2.95
N GLY A 171 1.10 -18.66 4.12
CA GLY A 171 0.67 -19.98 4.62
C GLY A 171 -0.85 -20.08 4.88
N LYS A 172 -1.51 -18.99 5.26
CA LYS A 172 -2.98 -18.94 5.40
C LYS A 172 -3.69 -19.02 4.02
N GLU A 173 -3.23 -18.27 3.02
CA GLU A 173 -3.81 -18.29 1.67
C GLU A 173 -3.72 -19.70 1.04
N THR A 174 -2.59 -20.39 1.20
CA THR A 174 -2.39 -21.73 0.66
C THR A 174 -3.35 -22.74 1.31
N ARG A 175 -3.61 -22.66 2.62
CA ARG A 175 -4.57 -23.54 3.31
C ARG A 175 -6.01 -23.29 2.87
N PHE A 176 -6.41 -22.05 2.58
CA PHE A 176 -7.75 -21.75 2.09
C PHE A 176 -8.01 -22.31 0.68
N LEU A 177 -6.98 -22.32 -0.18
CA LEU A 177 -7.08 -22.89 -1.53
C LEU A 177 -7.17 -24.43 -1.50
N SER A 178 -6.44 -25.09 -0.59
CA SER A 178 -6.45 -26.55 -0.46
C SER A 178 -7.74 -27.12 0.16
N LEU A 179 -8.55 -26.29 0.83
CA LEU A 179 -9.86 -26.71 1.41
C LEU A 179 -11.03 -26.51 0.43
N ARG A 180 -10.79 -25.95 -0.75
CA ARG A 180 -11.81 -25.72 -1.79
C ARG A 180 -11.69 -26.67 -2.99
N LEU A 181 -10.73 -27.59 -2.95
CA LEU A 181 -10.56 -28.73 -3.88
C LEU A 181 -11.02 -30.02 -3.23
#